data_016707c28275ea434eb0150727959f26
#
_entry.id   016707c28275ea434eb0150727959f26
#
_cell.length_a   1.000
_cell.length_b   1.000
_cell.length_c   1.000
_cell.angle_alpha   90.00
_cell.angle_beta   90.00
_cell.angle_gamma   90.00
#
_symmetry.space_group_name_H-M   'P 1'
#
loop_
_entity.id
_entity.type
_entity.pdbx_description
1 polymer ?
#
loop_
_entity_poly.entity_id
_entity_poly.type
_entity_poly.pdbx_seq_one_letter_code
_entity_poly.pdbx_strand_id
1 'polypeptide(L)'
;MANLKSAKKRILQNEKRAEINRFRLSRIRTGIKSFESKIISTGKKTNIKENFLKLEAQISKAATKGFLKKNTASRIVSRLSKRLKSLPK
;
A
#
# COMPACT_ATOMS: atom_id res chain seq x y z
N MET A 1 18.93 -36.69 5.24
CA MET A 1 17.52 -36.38 5.03
C MET A 1 17.38 -35.02 4.33
N ALA A 2 17.16 -35.07 3.04
CA ALA A 2 17.01 -33.90 2.20
C ALA A 2 15.80 -33.02 2.63
N ASN A 3 14.75 -33.65 3.16
CA ASN A 3 13.50 -32.95 3.53
C ASN A 3 13.66 -31.93 4.66
N LEU A 4 14.56 -32.18 5.62
CA LEU A 4 14.82 -31.26 6.72
C LEU A 4 15.49 -29.97 6.26
N LYS A 5 16.47 -30.07 5.38
CA LYS A 5 17.16 -28.91 4.82
C LYS A 5 16.21 -28.07 3.95
N SER A 6 15.37 -28.72 3.15
CA SER A 6 14.36 -28.05 2.32
C SER A 6 13.34 -27.34 3.17
N ALA A 7 12.87 -27.95 4.26
CA ALA A 7 11.91 -27.35 5.18
C ALA A 7 12.49 -26.12 5.87
N LYS A 8 13.74 -26.19 6.36
CA LYS A 8 14.44 -25.04 6.96
C LYS A 8 14.59 -23.89 5.96
N LYS A 9 14.96 -24.22 4.73
CA LYS A 9 15.11 -23.20 3.68
C LYS A 9 13.77 -22.51 3.38
N ARG A 10 12.67 -23.26 3.33
CA ARG A 10 11.32 -22.71 3.14
C ARG A 10 10.94 -21.78 4.28
N ILE A 11 11.20 -22.16 5.52
CA ILE A 11 10.90 -21.35 6.70
C ILE A 11 11.62 -20.01 6.60
N LEU A 12 12.92 -20.03 6.28
CA LEU A 12 13.71 -18.81 6.12
C LEU A 12 13.20 -17.94 4.99
N GLN A 13 12.82 -18.52 3.85
CA GLN A 13 12.26 -17.76 2.74
C GLN A 13 10.90 -17.16 3.10
N ASN A 14 10.07 -17.90 3.81
CA ASN A 14 8.76 -17.41 4.25
C ASN A 14 8.90 -16.27 5.26
N GLU A 15 9.85 -16.35 6.18
CA GLU A 15 10.15 -15.27 7.12
C GLU A 15 10.59 -14.00 6.39
N LYS A 16 11.51 -14.13 5.42
CA LYS A 16 11.96 -13.00 4.61
C LYS A 16 10.81 -12.37 3.83
N ARG A 17 9.96 -13.19 3.21
CA ARG A 17 8.79 -12.70 2.48
C ARG A 17 7.82 -11.97 3.40
N ALA A 18 7.58 -12.51 4.59
CA ALA A 18 6.71 -11.90 5.58
C ALA A 18 7.24 -10.53 6.03
N GLU A 19 8.55 -10.42 6.25
CA GLU A 19 9.19 -9.14 6.58
C GLU A 19 9.06 -8.12 5.46
N ILE A 20 9.34 -8.52 4.22
CA ILE A 20 9.20 -7.65 3.05
C ILE A 20 7.75 -7.18 2.90
N ASN A 21 6.79 -8.08 3.06
CA ASN A 21 5.37 -7.76 2.94
C ASN A 21 4.93 -6.80 4.04
N ARG A 22 5.38 -7.00 5.28
CA ARG A 22 5.11 -6.08 6.39
C ARG A 22 5.68 -4.70 6.12
N PHE A 23 6.90 -4.65 5.61
CA PHE A 23 7.56 -3.39 5.23
C PHE A 23 6.76 -2.66 4.15
N ARG A 24 6.32 -3.37 3.12
CA ARG A 24 5.51 -2.79 2.04
C ARG A 24 4.18 -2.28 2.53
N LEU A 25 3.49 -3.03 3.39
CA LEU A 25 2.23 -2.59 3.99
C LEU A 25 2.43 -1.37 4.88
N SER A 26 3.52 -1.34 5.65
CA SER A 26 3.87 -0.18 6.47
C SER A 26 4.09 1.06 5.61
N ARG A 27 4.76 0.94 4.46
CA ARG A 27 4.96 2.05 3.53
C ARG A 27 3.63 2.56 2.96
N ILE A 28 2.70 1.66 2.65
CA ILE A 28 1.37 2.03 2.17
C ILE A 28 0.62 2.80 3.26
N ARG A 29 0.62 2.33 4.49
CA ARG A 29 -0.01 3.02 5.63
C ARG A 29 0.57 4.40 5.84
N THR A 30 1.88 4.53 5.79
CA THR A 30 2.58 5.80 5.90
C THR A 30 2.19 6.73 4.74
N GLY A 31 2.09 6.20 3.53
CA GLY A 31 1.65 6.95 2.36
C GLY A 31 0.23 7.48 2.50
N ILE A 32 -0.67 6.68 3.05
CA ILE A 32 -2.06 7.08 3.31
C ILE A 32 -2.10 8.22 4.32
N LYS A 33 -1.38 8.09 5.42
CA LYS A 33 -1.32 9.14 6.44
C LYS A 33 -0.73 10.44 5.88
N SER A 34 0.31 10.34 5.08
CA SER A 34 0.94 11.47 4.42
C SER A 34 -0.04 12.16 3.45
N PHE A 35 -0.79 11.38 2.69
CA PHE A 35 -1.81 11.87 1.77
C PHE A 35 -2.91 12.63 2.53
N GLU A 36 -3.43 12.05 3.60
CA GLU A 36 -4.45 12.68 4.44
C GLU A 36 -3.95 13.98 5.07
N SER A 37 -2.71 13.98 5.55
CA SER A 37 -2.06 15.15 6.12
C SER A 37 -1.93 16.27 5.08
N LYS A 38 -1.58 15.94 3.85
CA LYS A 38 -1.48 16.92 2.76
C LYS A 38 -2.82 17.50 2.37
N ILE A 39 -3.89 16.70 2.39
CA ILE A 39 -5.25 17.18 2.16
C ILE A 39 -5.61 18.26 3.18
N ILE A 40 -5.30 18.03 4.45
CA ILE A 40 -5.61 18.96 5.54
C ILE A 40 -4.78 20.24 5.40
N SER A 41 -3.49 20.13 5.07
CA SER A 41 -2.58 21.27 5.09
C SER A 41 -2.67 22.16 3.85
N THR A 42 -2.78 21.58 2.65
CA THR A 42 -2.77 22.37 1.41
C THR A 42 -4.16 22.63 0.84
N GLY A 43 -5.07 21.68 0.96
CA GLY A 43 -6.43 21.77 0.44
C GLY A 43 -6.55 21.96 -1.07
N LYS A 44 -5.45 21.87 -1.81
CA LYS A 44 -5.43 22.03 -3.26
C LYS A 44 -5.29 20.69 -3.97
N LYS A 45 -6.22 20.42 -4.87
CA LYS A 45 -6.31 19.15 -5.61
C LYS A 45 -5.09 18.88 -6.49
N THR A 46 -4.55 19.91 -7.14
CA THR A 46 -3.46 19.78 -8.10
C THR A 46 -2.17 19.24 -7.48
N ASN A 47 -1.84 19.70 -6.27
CA ASN A 47 -0.62 19.29 -5.58
C ASN A 47 -0.70 17.87 -5.01
N ILE A 48 -1.90 17.37 -4.81
CA ILE A 48 -2.15 16.09 -4.15
C ILE A 48 -2.37 14.96 -5.16
N LYS A 49 -2.78 15.31 -6.38
CA LYS A 49 -3.10 14.33 -7.43
C LYS A 49 -1.94 13.40 -7.75
N GLU A 50 -0.72 13.91 -7.85
CA GLU A 50 0.48 13.11 -8.11
C GLU A 50 0.73 12.10 -6.99
N ASN A 51 0.59 12.53 -5.75
CA ASN A 51 0.74 11.68 -4.57
C ASN A 51 -0.31 10.58 -4.56
N PHE A 52 -1.54 10.92 -4.94
CA PHE A 52 -2.63 9.95 -5.05
C PHE A 52 -2.30 8.88 -6.10
N LEU A 53 -1.82 9.28 -7.28
CA LEU A 53 -1.47 8.34 -8.35
C LEU A 53 -0.35 7.38 -7.92
N LYS A 54 0.67 7.87 -7.23
CA LYS A 54 1.76 7.05 -6.70
C LYS A 54 1.25 6.06 -5.67
N LEU A 55 0.39 6.52 -4.77
CA LEU A 55 -0.19 5.68 -3.72
C LEU A 55 -1.11 4.61 -4.32
N GLU A 56 -1.95 4.98 -5.28
CA GLU A 56 -2.80 4.05 -6.01
C GLU A 56 -1.98 2.94 -6.68
N ALA A 57 -0.87 3.31 -7.33
CA ALA A 57 0.03 2.34 -7.96
C ALA A 57 0.62 1.36 -6.94
N GLN A 58 1.04 1.84 -5.77
CA GLN A 58 1.56 1.00 -4.69
C GLN A 58 0.50 0.03 -4.17
N ILE A 59 -0.72 0.51 -3.96
CA ILE A 59 -1.85 -0.31 -3.48
C ILE A 59 -2.20 -1.37 -4.52
N SER A 60 -2.24 -1.01 -5.80
CA SER A 60 -2.52 -1.95 -6.90
C SER A 60 -1.46 -3.04 -7.00
N LYS A 61 -0.20 -2.69 -6.87
CA LYS A 61 0.90 -3.67 -6.84
C LYS A 61 0.77 -4.62 -5.66
N ALA A 62 0.41 -4.10 -4.49
CA ALA A 62 0.19 -4.91 -3.29
C ALA A 62 -0.92 -5.94 -3.51
N ALA A 63 -2.02 -5.54 -4.13
CA ALA A 63 -3.12 -6.44 -4.45
C ALA A 63 -2.70 -7.49 -5.47
N THR A 64 -1.97 -7.11 -6.51
CA THR A 64 -1.48 -8.01 -7.55
C THR A 64 -0.53 -9.06 -6.97
N LYS A 65 0.37 -8.65 -6.07
CA LYS A 65 1.32 -9.57 -5.43
C LYS A 65 0.71 -10.40 -4.30
N GLY A 66 -0.52 -10.13 -3.91
CA GLY A 66 -1.28 -10.94 -2.98
C GLY A 66 -1.08 -10.64 -1.50
N PHE A 67 -0.29 -9.63 -1.12
CA PHE A 67 -0.15 -9.28 0.30
C PHE A 67 -1.18 -8.24 0.78
N LEU A 68 -2.05 -7.81 -0.12
CA LEU A 68 -3.22 -6.99 0.20
C LEU A 68 -4.41 -7.55 -0.58
N LYS A 69 -5.54 -7.73 0.09
CA LYS A 69 -6.74 -8.24 -0.56
C LYS A 69 -7.29 -7.23 -1.57
N LYS A 70 -7.73 -7.69 -2.73
CA LYS A 70 -8.31 -6.83 -3.77
C LYS A 70 -9.45 -5.96 -3.24
N ASN A 71 -10.33 -6.54 -2.44
CA ASN A 71 -11.46 -5.80 -1.86
C ASN A 71 -11.00 -4.68 -0.94
N THR A 72 -10.00 -4.95 -0.10
CA THR A 72 -9.40 -3.96 0.78
C THR A 72 -8.73 -2.85 -0.04
N ALA A 73 -7.96 -3.23 -1.06
CA ALA A 73 -7.30 -2.28 -1.96
C ALA A 73 -8.32 -1.37 -2.64
N SER A 74 -9.38 -1.93 -3.18
CA SER A 74 -10.46 -1.17 -3.84
C SER A 74 -11.13 -0.18 -2.89
N ARG A 75 -11.39 -0.59 -1.64
CA ARG A 75 -11.98 0.29 -0.62
C ARG A 75 -11.07 1.46 -0.31
N ILE A 76 -9.79 1.21 -0.12
CA ILE A 76 -8.80 2.25 0.21
C ILE A 76 -8.73 3.26 -0.94
N VAL A 77 -8.57 2.79 -2.17
CA VAL A 77 -8.48 3.65 -3.35
C VAL A 77 -9.76 4.47 -3.51
N SER A 78 -10.92 3.84 -3.32
CA SER A 78 -12.22 4.52 -3.43
C SER A 78 -12.36 5.64 -2.40
N ARG A 79 -11.98 5.39 -1.15
CA ARG A 79 -12.02 6.40 -0.08
C ARG A 79 -11.09 7.57 -0.37
N LEU A 80 -9.86 7.28 -0.79
CA LEU A 80 -8.86 8.31 -1.11
C LEU A 80 -9.31 9.13 -2.32
N SER A 81 -9.89 8.49 -3.32
CA SER A 81 -10.41 9.15 -4.52
C SER A 81 -11.54 10.12 -4.16
N LYS A 82 -12.46 9.72 -3.28
CA LYS A 82 -13.55 10.58 -2.81
C LYS A 82 -13.03 11.80 -2.10
N ARG A 83 -12.04 11.64 -1.24
CA ARG A 83 -11.40 12.75 -0.54
C ARG A 83 -10.75 13.72 -1.52
N LEU A 84 -10.05 13.18 -2.52
CA LEU A 84 -9.42 13.99 -3.54
C LEU A 84 -10.43 14.80 -4.33
N LYS A 85 -11.56 14.18 -4.73
CA LYS A 85 -12.62 14.85 -5.49
C LYS A 85 -13.34 15.93 -4.69
N SER A 86 -13.38 15.80 -3.38
CA SER A 86 -14.02 16.80 -2.52
C SER A 86 -13.20 18.06 -2.33
N LEU A 87 -11.93 18.07 -2.72
CA LEU A 87 -11.07 19.24 -2.60
C LEU A 87 -11.37 20.28 -3.68
N PRO A 88 -11.26 21.57 -3.38
CA PRO A 88 -11.33 22.61 -4.39
C PRO A 88 -10.18 22.51 -5.38
N LYS A 89 -10.44 22.92 -6.62
CA LYS A 89 -9.41 22.91 -7.67
C LYS A 89 -8.30 23.93 -7.38
#